data_8f4dbedf9bce55442c061ba10d0cd040
#
_entry.id   8f4dbedf9bce55442c061ba10d0cd040
#
_cell.length_a   1.000
_cell.length_b   1.000
_cell.length_c   1.000
_cell.angle_alpha   90.00
_cell.angle_beta   90.00
_cell.angle_gamma   90.00
#
_symmetry.space_group_name_H-M   'P 1'
#
loop_
_entity.id
_entity.type
_entity.pdbx_description
1 polymer ?
#
loop_
_entity_poly.entity_id
_entity_poly.type
_entity_poly.pdbx_seq_one_letter_code
_entity_poly.pdbx_strand_id
1 'polypeptide(L)'
;MKFTKKLLLSGLVLALGIGFSGAASAEESNKYGSVYQGAITKNVAGQVNIHPVKYKLHGLKIAANVYTPADYSSDKKYAAIVVAHPNGGGKEQVAGLYAQRLARLRYDHCRCCLSGSKWRHAP
;
A
#
# COMPACT_ATOMS: atom_id res chain seq x y z
N MET A 1 10.92 -55.72 -62.15
CA MET A 1 9.91 -55.32 -61.17
C MET A 1 10.62 -54.56 -60.07
N LYS A 2 10.46 -53.21 -60.03
CA LYS A 2 11.12 -52.35 -59.06
C LYS A 2 10.07 -51.85 -58.04
N PHE A 3 10.23 -52.29 -56.78
CA PHE A 3 9.41 -51.81 -55.68
C PHE A 3 10.02 -50.54 -55.07
N THR A 4 9.38 -49.47 -55.26
CA THR A 4 9.73 -48.18 -54.63
C THR A 4 9.11 -48.14 -53.26
N LYS A 5 9.94 -48.20 -52.21
CA LYS A 5 9.51 -47.97 -50.81
C LYS A 5 9.26 -46.49 -50.61
N LYS A 6 8.01 -46.11 -50.38
CA LYS A 6 7.67 -44.74 -49.91
C LYS A 6 8.00 -44.68 -48.42
N LEU A 7 8.96 -43.87 -48.06
CA LEU A 7 9.31 -43.49 -46.69
C LEU A 7 8.31 -42.47 -46.20
N LEU A 8 7.44 -42.85 -45.31
CA LEU A 8 6.53 -41.94 -44.61
C LEU A 8 7.32 -41.28 -43.45
N LEU A 9 7.72 -40.06 -43.65
CA LEU A 9 8.33 -39.22 -42.60
C LEU A 9 7.21 -38.69 -41.70
N SER A 10 6.99 -39.40 -40.59
CA SER A 10 6.07 -38.94 -39.55
C SER A 10 6.68 -37.79 -38.77
N GLY A 11 6.29 -36.59 -39.11
CA GLY A 11 6.70 -35.40 -38.37
C GLY A 11 6.06 -35.34 -36.97
N LEU A 12 6.86 -35.63 -35.97
CA LEU A 12 6.46 -35.40 -34.56
C LEU A 12 6.53 -33.89 -34.27
N VAL A 13 5.42 -33.22 -34.34
CA VAL A 13 5.30 -31.82 -33.88
C VAL A 13 5.26 -31.82 -32.36
N LEU A 14 6.39 -31.53 -31.76
CA LEU A 14 6.48 -31.30 -30.30
C LEU A 14 5.96 -29.91 -30.02
N ALA A 15 4.68 -29.79 -29.66
CA ALA A 15 4.09 -28.54 -29.17
C ALA A 15 4.65 -28.25 -27.76
N LEU A 16 5.69 -27.41 -27.68
CA LEU A 16 6.09 -26.79 -26.43
C LEU A 16 4.99 -25.81 -26.02
N GLY A 17 4.06 -26.28 -25.20
CA GLY A 17 3.12 -25.44 -24.48
C GLY A 17 3.89 -24.65 -23.43
N ILE A 18 4.29 -23.42 -23.78
CA ILE A 18 4.74 -22.44 -22.79
C ILE A 18 3.51 -22.05 -21.99
N GLY A 19 3.26 -22.77 -20.90
CA GLY A 19 2.28 -22.39 -19.91
C GLY A 19 2.71 -21.08 -19.28
N PHE A 20 2.14 -19.97 -19.74
CA PHE A 20 2.22 -18.70 -19.05
C PHE A 20 1.36 -18.83 -17.78
N SER A 21 1.95 -19.38 -16.72
CA SER A 21 1.38 -19.30 -15.37
C SER A 21 1.45 -17.83 -14.95
N GLY A 22 0.47 -17.06 -15.38
CA GLY A 22 0.19 -15.77 -14.79
C GLY A 22 -0.12 -16.04 -13.31
N ALA A 23 0.86 -15.86 -12.44
CA ALA A 23 0.60 -15.71 -11.03
C ALA A 23 -0.28 -14.46 -10.91
N ALA A 24 -1.58 -14.65 -10.82
CA ALA A 24 -2.50 -13.65 -10.34
C ALA A 24 -2.03 -13.36 -8.91
N SER A 25 -1.24 -12.31 -8.74
CA SER A 25 -0.97 -11.74 -7.43
C SER A 25 -2.34 -11.35 -6.88
N ALA A 26 -2.83 -12.11 -5.91
CA ALA A 26 -4.01 -11.73 -5.16
C ALA A 26 -3.70 -10.34 -4.63
N GLU A 27 -4.42 -9.33 -5.12
CA GLU A 27 -4.31 -7.96 -4.67
C GLU A 27 -4.70 -7.98 -3.19
N GLU A 28 -3.68 -7.90 -2.33
CA GLU A 28 -3.87 -7.93 -0.87
C GLU A 28 -4.77 -6.75 -0.53
N SER A 29 -5.99 -7.04 -0.08
CA SER A 29 -7.02 -6.06 0.19
C SER A 29 -6.44 -4.96 1.08
N ASN A 30 -6.34 -3.74 0.54
CA ASN A 30 -5.81 -2.58 1.25
C ASN A 30 -6.81 -2.10 2.30
N LYS A 31 -6.77 -2.72 3.49
CA LYS A 31 -7.67 -2.42 4.63
C LYS A 31 -7.62 -0.97 5.09
N TYR A 32 -6.60 -0.20 4.69
CA TYR A 32 -6.46 1.22 5.04
C TYR A 32 -7.08 2.15 4.00
N GLY A 33 -7.53 1.61 2.84
CA GLY A 33 -8.18 2.37 1.78
C GLY A 33 -7.27 3.35 1.05
N SER A 34 -5.95 3.25 1.21
CA SER A 34 -4.98 4.15 0.55
C SER A 34 -4.91 3.88 -0.94
N VAL A 35 -5.01 4.94 -1.75
CA VAL A 35 -5.16 4.86 -3.22
C VAL A 35 -3.94 5.39 -3.98
N TYR A 36 -2.75 5.31 -3.39
CA TYR A 36 -1.50 5.73 -4.03
C TYR A 36 -0.52 4.55 -4.16
N GLN A 37 0.35 4.61 -5.15
CA GLN A 37 1.34 3.58 -5.41
C GLN A 37 2.30 3.40 -4.22
N GLY A 38 2.54 2.16 -3.81
CA GLY A 38 3.40 1.83 -2.67
C GLY A 38 2.78 2.16 -1.32
N ALA A 39 1.44 2.24 -1.26
CA ALA A 39 0.69 2.37 -0.01
C ALA A 39 0.93 1.15 0.90
N ILE A 40 0.92 1.40 2.21
CA ILE A 40 1.01 0.32 3.19
C ILE A 40 -0.31 -0.45 3.19
N THR A 41 -0.25 -1.75 2.96
CA THR A 41 -1.41 -2.66 3.00
C THR A 41 -1.48 -3.42 4.32
N LYS A 42 -0.33 -3.64 4.96
CA LYS A 42 -0.20 -4.28 6.28
C LYS A 42 0.93 -3.66 7.09
N ASN A 43 0.81 -3.71 8.40
CA ASN A 43 1.87 -3.31 9.31
C ASN A 43 2.90 -4.44 9.46
N VAL A 44 4.18 -4.08 9.41
CA VAL A 44 5.30 -5.02 9.51
C VAL A 44 6.32 -4.44 10.49
N ALA A 45 6.83 -5.26 11.39
CA ALA A 45 7.89 -4.86 12.31
C ALA A 45 9.14 -4.40 11.53
N GLY A 46 9.77 -3.32 11.99
CA GLY A 46 10.94 -2.74 11.33
C GLY A 46 10.64 -1.94 10.06
N GLN A 47 9.38 -1.65 9.77
CA GLN A 47 8.94 -0.80 8.67
C GLN A 47 8.07 0.35 9.18
N VAL A 48 7.79 1.30 8.30
CA VAL A 48 6.79 2.34 8.57
C VAL A 48 5.42 1.67 8.68
N ASN A 49 4.72 1.95 9.76
CA ASN A 49 3.41 1.40 10.05
C ASN A 49 2.33 2.48 10.02
N ILE A 50 1.08 2.07 9.77
CA ILE A 50 -0.09 2.94 9.72
C ILE A 50 -1.10 2.53 10.78
N HIS A 51 -1.60 3.51 11.55
CA HIS A 51 -2.56 3.31 12.62
C HIS A 51 -3.77 4.23 12.41
N PRO A 52 -4.90 3.71 11.93
CA PRO A 52 -6.14 4.48 11.82
C PRO A 52 -6.65 4.87 13.21
N VAL A 53 -6.93 6.14 13.40
CA VAL A 53 -7.43 6.70 14.66
C VAL A 53 -8.71 7.51 14.42
N LYS A 54 -9.54 7.60 15.45
CA LYS A 54 -10.74 8.44 15.47
C LYS A 54 -10.75 9.23 16.78
N TYR A 55 -11.02 10.52 16.69
CA TYR A 55 -11.13 11.39 17.86
C TYR A 55 -12.22 12.45 17.67
N LYS A 56 -12.62 13.10 18.75
CA LYS A 56 -13.59 14.21 18.70
C LYS A 56 -12.86 15.53 18.90
N LEU A 57 -13.20 16.51 18.08
CA LEU A 57 -12.73 17.88 18.19
C LEU A 57 -13.92 18.82 17.95
N HIS A 58 -14.24 19.67 18.92
CA HIS A 58 -15.38 20.59 18.86
C HIS A 58 -16.70 19.93 18.44
N GLY A 59 -17.00 18.74 18.99
CA GLY A 59 -18.20 17.96 18.66
C GLY A 59 -18.13 17.16 17.36
N LEU A 60 -17.15 17.40 16.50
CA LEU A 60 -16.97 16.70 15.24
C LEU A 60 -16.18 15.41 15.41
N LYS A 61 -16.58 14.36 14.71
CA LYS A 61 -15.83 13.09 14.63
C LYS A 61 -14.77 13.20 13.54
N ILE A 62 -13.52 13.09 13.91
CA ILE A 62 -12.37 13.17 13.02
C ILE A 62 -11.75 11.79 12.87
N ALA A 63 -11.49 11.38 11.63
CA ALA A 63 -10.73 10.19 11.31
C ALA A 63 -9.36 10.60 10.75
N ALA A 64 -8.29 10.01 11.27
CA ALA A 64 -6.93 10.26 10.82
C ALA A 64 -6.14 8.95 10.74
N ASN A 65 -5.01 8.99 10.04
CA ASN A 65 -4.03 7.91 10.06
C ASN A 65 -2.75 8.43 10.70
N VAL A 66 -2.23 7.72 11.69
CA VAL A 66 -0.91 7.96 12.28
C VAL A 66 0.08 7.05 11.59
N TYR A 67 1.16 7.62 11.05
CA TYR A 67 2.26 6.88 10.48
C TYR A 67 3.43 6.90 11.45
N THR A 68 3.90 5.73 11.83
CA THR A 68 5.03 5.58 12.74
C THR A 68 6.27 5.10 11.97
N PRO A 69 7.49 5.57 12.31
CA PRO A 69 8.72 5.11 11.68
C PRO A 69 9.02 3.65 12.01
N ALA A 70 9.97 3.07 11.31
CA ALA A 70 10.38 1.67 11.48
C ALA A 70 10.90 1.33 12.88
N ASP A 71 11.51 2.30 13.55
CA ASP A 71 12.11 2.19 14.89
C ASP A 71 11.24 2.78 16.00
N TYR A 72 9.93 2.90 15.76
CA TYR A 72 8.99 3.48 16.72
C TYR A 72 8.95 2.66 18.02
N SER A 73 9.00 3.38 19.15
CA SER A 73 8.80 2.84 20.50
C SER A 73 7.82 3.73 21.27
N SER A 74 6.84 3.13 21.93
CA SER A 74 5.87 3.85 22.78
C SER A 74 6.51 4.59 23.95
N ASP A 75 7.70 4.17 24.38
CA ASP A 75 8.40 4.72 25.56
C ASP A 75 9.18 6.00 25.23
N LYS A 76 9.25 6.37 23.94
CA LYS A 76 9.94 7.55 23.46
C LYS A 76 8.96 8.64 23.05
N LYS A 77 9.37 9.89 23.29
CA LYS A 77 8.65 11.06 22.77
C LYS A 77 9.19 11.41 21.38
N TYR A 78 8.28 11.75 20.50
CA TYR A 78 8.60 12.12 19.13
C TYR A 78 7.95 13.45 18.79
N ALA A 79 8.64 14.27 17.98
CA ALA A 79 7.99 15.37 17.32
C ALA A 79 6.98 14.82 16.28
N ALA A 80 5.87 15.52 16.07
CA ALA A 80 4.85 15.11 15.12
C ALA A 80 4.68 16.13 13.99
N ILE A 81 4.50 15.62 12.77
CA ILE A 81 4.09 16.43 11.61
C ILE A 81 2.62 16.13 11.33
N VAL A 82 1.82 17.18 11.17
CA VAL A 82 0.45 17.05 10.71
C VAL A 82 0.40 17.34 9.22
N VAL A 83 -0.15 16.40 8.45
CA VAL A 83 -0.39 16.54 7.01
C VAL A 83 -1.89 16.58 6.78
N ALA A 84 -2.41 17.74 6.34
CA ALA A 84 -3.80 17.91 6.01
C ALA A 84 -4.02 17.77 4.49
N HIS A 85 -5.16 17.21 4.09
CA HIS A 85 -5.57 17.21 2.69
C HIS A 85 -6.27 18.54 2.30
N PRO A 86 -6.23 18.94 1.03
CA PRO A 86 -7.00 20.07 0.54
C PRO A 86 -8.50 19.76 0.56
N ASN A 87 -9.33 20.80 0.40
CA ASN A 87 -10.77 20.64 0.29
C ASN A 87 -11.13 19.62 -0.82
N GLY A 88 -12.04 18.69 -0.53
CA GLY A 88 -12.42 17.60 -1.43
C GLY A 88 -11.46 16.40 -1.45
N GLY A 89 -10.32 16.48 -0.79
CA GLY A 89 -9.39 15.35 -0.66
C GLY A 89 -9.73 14.39 0.49
N GLY A 90 -8.94 13.33 0.64
CA GLY A 90 -9.03 12.35 1.71
C GLY A 90 -7.66 11.98 2.28
N LYS A 91 -7.66 11.50 3.52
CA LYS A 91 -6.45 11.03 4.20
C LYS A 91 -5.80 9.81 3.51
N GLU A 92 -6.56 9.11 2.69
CA GLU A 92 -6.15 7.93 1.92
C GLU A 92 -5.45 8.28 0.61
N GLN A 93 -5.44 9.56 0.23
CA GLN A 93 -4.90 10.07 -1.02
C GLN A 93 -3.52 10.73 -0.80
N VAL A 94 -3.32 11.89 -1.40
CA VAL A 94 -2.04 12.62 -1.39
C VAL A 94 -1.53 12.89 0.02
N ALA A 95 -2.40 13.25 0.96
CA ALA A 95 -2.00 13.46 2.36
C ALA A 95 -1.39 12.20 2.98
N GLY A 96 -1.98 11.03 2.73
CA GLY A 96 -1.44 9.75 3.18
C GLY A 96 -0.10 9.42 2.53
N LEU A 97 0.06 9.70 1.23
CA LEU A 97 1.33 9.51 0.52
C LEU A 97 2.46 10.32 1.15
N TYR A 98 2.22 11.63 1.40
CA TYR A 98 3.23 12.48 2.02
C TYR A 98 3.53 12.06 3.46
N ALA A 99 2.51 11.77 4.27
CA ALA A 99 2.68 11.30 5.65
C ALA A 99 3.51 10.00 5.71
N GLN A 100 3.23 9.04 4.82
CA GLN A 100 4.01 7.80 4.71
C GLN A 100 5.46 8.06 4.31
N ARG A 101 5.70 8.95 3.34
CA ARG A 101 7.06 9.30 2.88
C ARG A 101 7.85 10.03 3.99
N LEU A 102 7.22 10.98 4.67
CA LEU A 102 7.83 11.69 5.79
C LEU A 102 8.18 10.76 6.94
N ALA A 103 7.34 9.78 7.25
CA ALA A 103 7.63 8.78 8.28
C ALA A 103 8.83 7.86 7.92
N ARG A 104 9.16 7.72 6.62
CA ARG A 104 10.37 7.00 6.15
C ARG A 104 11.63 7.84 6.28
N LEU A 105 11.51 9.15 6.19
CA LEU A 105 12.63 10.04 6.33
C LEU A 105 12.98 10.15 7.83
N ARG A 106 14.21 9.77 8.19
CA ARG A 106 14.73 9.95 9.55
C ARG A 106 15.05 11.43 9.75
N TYR A 107 14.04 12.23 10.01
CA TYR A 107 14.30 13.53 10.61
C TYR A 107 14.58 13.30 12.07
N ASP A 108 15.75 13.74 12.56
CA ASP A 108 16.17 13.57 13.95
C ASP A 108 15.19 14.17 14.98
N HIS A 109 14.19 14.92 14.51
CA HIS A 109 13.22 15.63 15.34
C HIS A 109 11.74 15.33 15.00
N CYS A 110 11.43 14.52 13.98
CA CYS A 110 10.06 14.31 13.56
C CYS A 110 9.77 12.85 13.22
N ARG A 111 9.06 12.15 14.07
CA ARG A 111 8.91 10.69 13.98
C ARG A 111 7.48 10.17 13.92
N CYS A 112 6.49 11.05 13.87
CA CYS A 112 5.10 10.63 13.75
C CYS A 112 4.34 11.56 12.81
N CYS A 113 3.72 11.03 11.79
CA CYS A 113 2.97 11.81 10.80
C CYS A 113 1.49 11.47 10.88
N LEU A 114 0.64 12.49 11.00
CA LEU A 114 -0.81 12.40 10.95
C LEU A 114 -1.29 12.86 9.58
N SER A 115 -1.96 12.02 8.82
CA SER A 115 -2.70 12.49 7.66
C SER A 115 -4.13 12.85 8.07
N GLY A 116 -4.53 14.06 7.74
CA GLY A 116 -5.81 14.63 8.14
C GLY A 116 -7.03 14.00 7.47
N SER A 117 -8.18 14.33 7.98
CA SER A 117 -9.42 13.58 7.97
C SER A 117 -10.47 14.08 7.01
N LYS A 118 -11.44 13.23 6.75
CA LYS A 118 -12.73 13.58 6.17
C LYS A 118 -13.64 14.12 7.30
N TRP A 119 -14.03 15.39 7.22
CA TRP A 119 -15.04 15.97 8.09
C TRP A 119 -16.38 15.32 7.78
N ARG A 120 -16.95 14.58 8.72
CA ARG A 120 -18.34 14.16 8.65
C ARG A 120 -19.08 15.01 9.67
N HIS A 121 -20.02 15.82 9.21
CA HIS A 121 -21.01 16.39 10.09
C HIS A 121 -21.74 15.23 10.77
N ALA A 122 -21.80 15.25 12.08
CA ALA A 122 -22.69 14.35 12.80
C ALA A 122 -24.13 14.83 12.52
N PRO A 123 -25.10 13.90 12.34
CA PRO A 123 -26.50 14.27 12.31
C PRO A 123 -26.95 14.90 13.61
#